data_ebf96d884d36553e989bde2b4078d334
#
_entry.id   ebf96d884d36553e989bde2b4078d334
#
_cell.length_a   1.000
_cell.length_b   1.000
_cell.length_c   1.000
_cell.angle_alpha   90.00
_cell.angle_beta   90.00
_cell.angle_gamma   90.00
#
_symmetry.space_group_name_H-M   'P 1'
#
loop_
_entity.id
_entity.type
_entity.pdbx_description
1 polymer ?
#
loop_
_entity_poly.entity_id
_entity_poly.type
_entity_poly.pdbx_seq_one_letter_code
_entity_poly.pdbx_strand_id
1 'polypeptide(L)'
;GPPGTGKTSLGRSIARAIGRKFQRVSLGGVRDEAEIRGHRRTYIGALPGRVIQSIKTAGSANPVFMLDEIDKVGMDFRGDPSSALLEVLDPEQNFSFQDNYLEVPFDLSKVLFIATANMQDTIPHALRDRMEMIQLPGYTQLEKLRIAQRFLMPKQLENHGLTDERLQITEPAMVRLIQAFTKEAGVRNLEREIANVARKVARKVADDASVKVVVEADALEEFLGPARFDYGELDAEDQVGMATGLVVSDAGGDIVQVEATRMEGKDEFILTGQLGDVMKESARAGMSYIRARTKQLGIDPAVFEKQTLHIHVPAGATPKDGPSAGVTMATAMASLLTGKPVRRDLAMTGEITLRGRVLPIGGLKEKLLAASRGGMKTVLIPEENAKDLVEINESIKKGLEIIPVSRMDEVLTKALTRAPEPIEWDEEKAKPTETSVTTEPAVEEDSSTLTAH
;
A
#
# COMPACT_ATOMS: atom_id res chain seq x y z
N GLY A 1 3.27 -7.73 -7.83
CA GLY A 1 4.16 -7.27 -6.72
C GLY A 1 4.63 -5.84 -6.89
N PRO A 2 5.16 -5.18 -5.84
CA PRO A 2 5.52 -3.76 -5.85
C PRO A 2 6.52 -3.38 -6.95
N PRO A 3 6.61 -2.10 -7.34
CA PRO A 3 7.61 -1.65 -8.29
C PRO A 3 9.04 -1.82 -7.74
N GLY A 4 9.99 -2.10 -8.63
CA GLY A 4 11.39 -2.26 -8.24
C GLY A 4 11.77 -3.60 -7.59
N THR A 5 10.88 -4.60 -7.59
CA THR A 5 11.14 -5.97 -7.08
C THR A 5 11.79 -6.91 -8.09
N GLY A 6 12.33 -6.37 -9.19
CA GLY A 6 13.09 -7.17 -10.15
C GLY A 6 12.28 -8.01 -11.12
N LYS A 7 10.97 -7.78 -11.28
CA LYS A 7 10.07 -8.53 -12.19
C LYS A 7 10.66 -8.70 -13.59
N THR A 8 11.10 -7.62 -14.22
CA THR A 8 11.70 -7.63 -15.55
C THR A 8 13.04 -8.39 -15.59
N SER A 9 13.84 -8.27 -14.53
CA SER A 9 15.11 -8.99 -14.40
C SER A 9 14.89 -10.49 -14.27
N LEU A 10 13.84 -10.91 -13.54
CA LEU A 10 13.45 -12.32 -13.42
C LEU A 10 13.08 -12.92 -14.78
N GLY A 11 12.22 -12.25 -15.56
CA GLY A 11 11.85 -12.72 -16.90
C GLY A 11 13.05 -12.87 -17.83
N ARG A 12 14.00 -11.92 -17.77
CA ARG A 12 15.26 -12.03 -18.53
C ARG A 12 16.14 -13.20 -18.06
N SER A 13 16.17 -13.45 -16.76
CA SER A 13 16.91 -14.58 -16.19
C SER A 13 16.30 -15.92 -16.58
N ILE A 14 14.97 -16.03 -16.60
CA ILE A 14 14.23 -17.20 -17.08
C ILE A 14 14.60 -17.47 -18.54
N ALA A 15 14.53 -16.45 -19.41
CA ALA A 15 14.87 -16.58 -20.82
C ALA A 15 16.31 -17.12 -21.01
N ARG A 16 17.25 -16.61 -20.23
CA ARG A 16 18.64 -17.07 -20.24
C ARG A 16 18.76 -18.52 -19.79
N ALA A 17 18.07 -18.89 -18.71
CA ALA A 17 18.12 -20.24 -18.14
C ALA A 17 17.61 -21.32 -19.12
N ILE A 18 16.55 -20.99 -19.90
CA ILE A 18 15.99 -21.95 -20.90
C ILE A 18 16.55 -21.75 -22.30
N GLY A 19 17.57 -20.89 -22.47
CA GLY A 19 18.24 -20.67 -23.75
C GLY A 19 17.37 -20.00 -24.84
N ARG A 20 16.33 -19.25 -24.46
CA ARG A 20 15.43 -18.57 -25.41
C ARG A 20 15.74 -17.08 -25.52
N LYS A 21 15.37 -16.49 -26.64
CA LYS A 21 15.43 -15.02 -26.81
C LYS A 21 14.42 -14.35 -25.89
N PHE A 22 14.79 -13.18 -25.37
CA PHE A 22 13.92 -12.38 -24.51
C PHE A 22 13.40 -11.15 -25.26
N GLN A 23 12.09 -10.97 -25.25
CA GLN A 23 11.44 -9.79 -25.80
C GLN A 23 10.48 -9.17 -24.77
N ARG A 24 10.50 -7.85 -24.67
CA ARG A 24 9.64 -7.11 -23.74
C ARG A 24 8.76 -6.13 -24.49
N VAL A 25 7.47 -6.12 -24.17
CA VAL A 25 6.50 -5.15 -24.64
C VAL A 25 5.83 -4.51 -23.44
N SER A 26 5.83 -3.18 -23.36
CA SER A 26 5.05 -2.46 -22.36
C SER A 26 3.62 -2.30 -22.85
N LEU A 27 2.68 -2.70 -22.00
CA LEU A 27 1.24 -2.52 -22.21
C LEU A 27 0.72 -1.26 -21.49
N GLY A 28 1.55 -0.60 -20.69
CA GLY A 28 1.17 0.64 -20.03
C GLY A 28 0.84 1.73 -21.03
N GLY A 29 -0.43 2.18 -21.01
CA GLY A 29 -0.94 3.20 -21.93
C GLY A 29 -1.50 2.69 -23.25
N VAL A 30 -1.51 1.38 -23.50
CA VAL A 30 -2.22 0.77 -24.64
C VAL A 30 -3.73 0.92 -24.40
N ARG A 31 -4.41 1.54 -25.38
CA ARG A 31 -5.86 1.81 -25.32
C ARG A 31 -6.61 1.30 -26.54
N ASP A 32 -5.89 1.02 -27.63
CA ASP A 32 -6.45 0.57 -28.90
C ASP A 32 -6.06 -0.90 -29.16
N GLU A 33 -7.04 -1.72 -29.44
CA GLU A 33 -6.85 -3.12 -29.84
C GLU A 33 -5.91 -3.25 -31.05
N ALA A 34 -5.95 -2.27 -31.95
CA ALA A 34 -5.08 -2.23 -33.12
C ALA A 34 -3.58 -2.15 -32.78
N GLU A 35 -3.21 -1.66 -31.60
CA GLU A 35 -1.80 -1.72 -31.17
C GLU A 35 -1.33 -3.17 -30.93
N ILE A 36 -2.23 -4.08 -30.55
CA ILE A 36 -1.92 -5.50 -30.29
C ILE A 36 -2.06 -6.31 -31.57
N ARG A 37 -3.20 -6.17 -32.27
CA ARG A 37 -3.57 -6.93 -33.48
C ARG A 37 -3.15 -6.29 -34.80
N GLY A 38 -2.60 -5.06 -34.80
CA GLY A 38 -2.28 -4.34 -36.02
C GLY A 38 -3.48 -3.64 -36.69
N HIS A 39 -3.17 -2.73 -37.57
CA HIS A 39 -4.15 -2.01 -38.37
C HIS A 39 -4.41 -2.72 -39.72
N ARG A 40 -5.63 -2.63 -40.23
CA ARG A 40 -5.94 -3.15 -41.57
C ARG A 40 -5.06 -2.45 -42.63
N ARG A 41 -4.54 -3.19 -43.59
CA ARG A 41 -3.66 -2.67 -44.66
C ARG A 41 -4.26 -1.53 -45.47
N THR A 42 -5.57 -1.37 -45.45
CA THR A 42 -6.28 -0.31 -46.20
C THR A 42 -6.05 1.08 -45.59
N TYR A 43 -5.53 1.21 -44.38
CA TYR A 43 -5.25 2.49 -43.76
C TYR A 43 -3.84 2.99 -44.09
N ILE A 44 -3.73 4.30 -44.37
CA ILE A 44 -2.42 4.93 -44.58
C ILE A 44 -1.63 4.88 -43.28
N GLY A 45 -0.39 4.35 -43.35
CA GLY A 45 0.44 4.18 -42.19
C GLY A 45 0.15 2.92 -41.36
N ALA A 46 -0.65 1.98 -41.89
CA ALA A 46 -0.91 0.70 -41.24
C ALA A 46 0.38 -0.08 -40.95
N LEU A 47 0.44 -0.64 -39.75
CA LEU A 47 1.55 -1.46 -39.27
C LEU A 47 1.03 -2.75 -38.62
N PRO A 48 1.80 -3.85 -38.64
CA PRO A 48 1.50 -5.02 -37.83
C PRO A 48 1.40 -4.68 -36.36
N GLY A 49 0.67 -5.47 -35.60
CA GLY A 49 0.55 -5.34 -34.16
C GLY A 49 1.89 -5.55 -33.41
N ARG A 50 1.96 -5.01 -32.20
CA ARG A 50 3.17 -5.09 -31.37
C ARG A 50 3.63 -6.53 -31.12
N VAL A 51 2.70 -7.49 -31.03
CA VAL A 51 3.02 -8.90 -30.85
C VAL A 51 3.87 -9.41 -32.03
N ILE A 52 3.39 -9.24 -33.25
CA ILE A 52 4.08 -9.70 -34.47
C ILE A 52 5.39 -8.93 -34.69
N GLN A 53 5.39 -7.61 -34.47
CA GLN A 53 6.62 -6.81 -34.60
C GLN A 53 7.71 -7.30 -33.61
N SER A 54 7.30 -7.64 -32.40
CA SER A 54 8.22 -8.11 -31.35
C SER A 54 8.75 -9.51 -31.63
N ILE A 55 7.94 -10.43 -32.17
CA ILE A 55 8.39 -11.75 -32.64
C ILE A 55 9.41 -11.59 -33.76
N LYS A 56 9.14 -10.70 -34.73
CA LYS A 56 10.09 -10.37 -35.80
C LYS A 56 11.42 -9.86 -35.23
N THR A 57 11.38 -8.95 -34.26
CA THR A 57 12.56 -8.38 -33.59
C THR A 57 13.33 -9.44 -32.80
N ALA A 58 12.64 -10.38 -32.16
CA ALA A 58 13.25 -11.49 -31.44
C ALA A 58 14.03 -12.43 -32.39
N GLY A 59 13.63 -12.51 -33.67
CA GLY A 59 14.23 -13.40 -34.64
C GLY A 59 14.05 -14.89 -34.32
N SER A 60 13.03 -15.23 -33.54
CA SER A 60 12.71 -16.59 -33.11
C SER A 60 11.20 -16.72 -32.92
N ALA A 61 10.63 -17.88 -33.26
CA ALA A 61 9.22 -18.19 -33.10
C ALA A 61 8.86 -18.64 -31.66
N ASN A 62 9.86 -18.84 -30.78
CA ASN A 62 9.69 -19.35 -29.42
C ASN A 62 10.37 -18.49 -28.35
N PRO A 63 10.30 -17.15 -28.41
CA PRO A 63 10.92 -16.31 -27.39
C PRO A 63 10.22 -16.45 -26.04
N VAL A 64 10.88 -15.95 -24.98
CA VAL A 64 10.18 -15.51 -23.77
C VAL A 64 9.68 -14.09 -24.02
N PHE A 65 8.38 -13.95 -24.00
CA PHE A 65 7.70 -12.70 -24.33
C PHE A 65 7.13 -12.07 -23.05
N MET A 66 7.70 -10.96 -22.65
CA MET A 66 7.26 -10.27 -21.43
C MET A 66 6.28 -9.16 -21.75
N LEU A 67 5.06 -9.27 -21.23
CA LEU A 67 4.02 -8.27 -21.25
C LEU A 67 4.11 -7.45 -19.95
N ASP A 68 4.68 -6.26 -20.04
CA ASP A 68 4.95 -5.44 -18.87
C ASP A 68 3.79 -4.47 -18.59
N GLU A 69 3.42 -4.29 -17.31
CA GLU A 69 2.36 -3.40 -16.85
C GLU A 69 0.96 -3.79 -17.38
N ILE A 70 0.60 -5.08 -17.31
CA ILE A 70 -0.73 -5.56 -17.74
C ILE A 70 -1.88 -4.98 -16.89
N ASP A 71 -1.59 -4.56 -15.67
CA ASP A 71 -2.51 -3.88 -14.76
C ASP A 71 -2.88 -2.45 -15.21
N LYS A 72 -2.17 -1.91 -16.21
CA LYS A 72 -2.41 -0.58 -16.76
C LYS A 72 -3.06 -0.60 -18.15
N VAL A 73 -3.52 -1.76 -18.60
CA VAL A 73 -4.30 -1.87 -19.83
C VAL A 73 -5.67 -1.24 -19.57
N GLY A 74 -5.97 -0.17 -20.30
CA GLY A 74 -7.24 0.55 -20.18
C GLY A 74 -8.26 0.09 -21.21
N MET A 75 -9.55 0.21 -20.85
CA MET A 75 -10.65 0.16 -21.83
C MET A 75 -10.92 1.59 -22.29
N ASP A 76 -11.01 1.82 -23.62
CA ASP A 76 -11.42 3.10 -24.20
C ASP A 76 -12.49 2.84 -25.26
N PHE A 77 -13.17 3.89 -25.73
CA PHE A 77 -14.18 3.85 -26.79
C PHE A 77 -13.67 3.30 -28.13
N ARG A 78 -12.37 3.10 -28.29
CA ARG A 78 -11.69 2.65 -29.52
C ARG A 78 -11.40 1.16 -29.61
N GLY A 79 -11.82 0.37 -28.63
CA GLY A 79 -11.62 -1.07 -28.63
C GLY A 79 -11.31 -1.63 -27.24
N ASP A 80 -11.25 -2.95 -27.15
CA ASP A 80 -10.91 -3.66 -25.94
C ASP A 80 -9.56 -4.40 -26.11
N PRO A 81 -8.43 -3.79 -25.70
CA PRO A 81 -7.13 -4.44 -25.75
C PRO A 81 -7.08 -5.75 -24.93
N SER A 82 -7.96 -5.87 -23.92
CA SER A 82 -8.02 -7.09 -23.08
C SER A 82 -8.52 -8.28 -23.90
N SER A 83 -9.50 -8.07 -24.79
CA SER A 83 -9.98 -9.12 -25.70
C SER A 83 -8.89 -9.60 -26.67
N ALA A 84 -8.08 -8.68 -27.20
CA ALA A 84 -6.94 -9.05 -28.05
C ALA A 84 -5.87 -9.84 -27.26
N LEU A 85 -5.63 -9.45 -26.01
CA LEU A 85 -4.70 -10.19 -25.14
C LEU A 85 -5.22 -11.57 -24.75
N LEU A 86 -6.54 -11.75 -24.63
CA LEU A 86 -7.12 -13.08 -24.40
C LEU A 86 -6.77 -14.05 -25.52
N GLU A 87 -6.90 -13.64 -26.80
CA GLU A 87 -6.52 -14.47 -27.93
C GLU A 87 -5.02 -14.79 -27.94
N VAL A 88 -4.17 -13.84 -27.56
CA VAL A 88 -2.72 -14.02 -27.48
C VAL A 88 -2.33 -15.02 -26.37
N LEU A 89 -3.00 -14.95 -25.22
CA LEU A 89 -2.62 -15.71 -24.03
C LEU A 89 -3.37 -17.03 -23.86
N ASP A 90 -4.49 -17.22 -24.56
CA ASP A 90 -5.27 -18.44 -24.48
C ASP A 90 -4.64 -19.55 -25.30
N PRO A 91 -4.17 -20.66 -24.70
CA PRO A 91 -3.58 -21.77 -25.43
C PRO A 91 -4.52 -22.43 -26.46
N GLU A 92 -5.85 -22.29 -26.25
CA GLU A 92 -6.86 -22.84 -27.15
C GLU A 92 -7.05 -22.01 -28.42
N GLN A 93 -6.57 -20.76 -28.43
CA GLN A 93 -6.75 -19.80 -29.54
C GLN A 93 -5.43 -19.33 -30.16
N ASN A 94 -4.35 -19.27 -29.37
CA ASN A 94 -3.10 -18.61 -29.76
C ASN A 94 -2.32 -19.30 -30.88
N PHE A 95 -2.64 -20.56 -31.19
CA PHE A 95 -2.05 -21.28 -32.33
C PHE A 95 -2.48 -20.69 -33.70
N SER A 96 -3.57 -19.93 -33.73
CA SER A 96 -4.12 -19.31 -34.94
C SER A 96 -4.36 -17.81 -34.76
N PHE A 97 -3.49 -17.11 -34.03
CA PHE A 97 -3.58 -15.67 -33.80
C PHE A 97 -3.63 -14.91 -35.11
N GLN A 98 -4.60 -14.01 -35.26
CA GLN A 98 -4.76 -13.19 -36.46
C GLN A 98 -4.37 -11.73 -36.23
N ASP A 99 -3.31 -11.32 -36.93
CA ASP A 99 -2.95 -9.91 -37.04
C ASP A 99 -3.68 -9.28 -38.23
N ASN A 100 -4.34 -8.16 -38.00
CA ASN A 100 -5.16 -7.46 -39.02
C ASN A 100 -4.32 -6.95 -40.19
N TYR A 101 -3.02 -6.75 -40.03
CA TYR A 101 -2.11 -6.33 -41.08
C TYR A 101 -1.63 -7.51 -41.92
N LEU A 102 -1.30 -8.63 -41.26
CA LEU A 102 -0.80 -9.83 -41.95
C LEU A 102 -1.92 -10.57 -42.68
N GLU A 103 -3.14 -10.60 -42.12
CA GLU A 103 -4.31 -11.33 -42.60
C GLU A 103 -4.08 -12.84 -42.82
N VAL A 104 -3.06 -13.38 -42.18
CA VAL A 104 -2.76 -14.82 -42.11
C VAL A 104 -2.59 -15.25 -40.65
N PRO A 105 -3.03 -16.46 -40.30
CA PRO A 105 -2.86 -16.96 -38.93
C PRO A 105 -1.37 -17.14 -38.61
N PHE A 106 -1.01 -16.78 -37.37
CA PHE A 106 0.35 -16.95 -36.83
C PHE A 106 0.30 -17.80 -35.56
N ASP A 107 1.17 -18.81 -35.49
CA ASP A 107 1.22 -19.73 -34.34
C ASP A 107 2.06 -19.13 -33.19
N LEU A 108 1.39 -18.75 -32.09
CA LEU A 108 2.01 -18.28 -30.86
C LEU A 108 2.17 -19.37 -29.78
N SER A 109 1.76 -20.62 -30.05
CA SER A 109 1.74 -21.71 -29.05
C SER A 109 3.13 -22.04 -28.49
N LYS A 110 4.19 -21.70 -29.21
CA LYS A 110 5.60 -21.95 -28.80
C LYS A 110 6.20 -20.81 -27.97
N VAL A 111 5.48 -19.69 -27.84
CA VAL A 111 5.92 -18.51 -27.08
C VAL A 111 5.66 -18.73 -25.61
N LEU A 112 6.64 -18.45 -24.76
CA LEU A 112 6.43 -18.40 -23.31
C LEU A 112 6.07 -16.98 -22.92
N PHE A 113 4.82 -16.76 -22.55
CA PHE A 113 4.35 -15.46 -22.09
C PHE A 113 4.57 -15.30 -20.58
N ILE A 114 5.11 -14.15 -20.18
CA ILE A 114 5.27 -13.73 -18.80
C ILE A 114 4.67 -12.33 -18.69
N ALA A 115 3.62 -12.16 -17.89
CA ALA A 115 3.04 -10.84 -17.61
C ALA A 115 3.58 -10.27 -16.29
N THR A 116 3.71 -8.96 -16.21
CA THR A 116 4.02 -8.28 -14.95
C THR A 116 2.94 -7.28 -14.58
N ALA A 117 2.63 -7.19 -13.30
CA ALA A 117 1.69 -6.25 -12.74
C ALA A 117 2.20 -5.72 -11.39
N ASN A 118 1.82 -4.51 -11.05
CA ASN A 118 2.06 -3.97 -9.71
C ASN A 118 0.89 -4.33 -8.77
N MET A 119 -0.34 -4.21 -9.26
CA MET A 119 -1.57 -4.51 -8.53
C MET A 119 -2.31 -5.67 -9.21
N GLN A 120 -2.83 -6.59 -8.41
CA GLN A 120 -3.57 -7.74 -8.92
C GLN A 120 -5.02 -7.37 -9.27
N ASP A 121 -5.63 -6.50 -8.48
CA ASP A 121 -7.07 -6.21 -8.55
C ASP A 121 -7.44 -5.37 -9.78
N THR A 122 -6.48 -4.69 -10.37
CA THR A 122 -6.67 -3.90 -11.59
C THR A 122 -6.55 -4.73 -12.88
N ILE A 123 -6.10 -5.99 -12.78
CA ILE A 123 -6.06 -6.90 -13.93
C ILE A 123 -7.48 -7.37 -14.26
N PRO A 124 -7.95 -7.25 -15.51
CA PRO A 124 -9.24 -7.76 -15.94
C PRO A 124 -9.43 -9.24 -15.56
N HIS A 125 -10.59 -9.58 -14.98
CA HIS A 125 -10.87 -10.92 -14.45
C HIS A 125 -10.65 -12.02 -15.49
N ALA A 126 -11.12 -11.81 -16.72
CA ALA A 126 -10.97 -12.76 -17.81
C ALA A 126 -9.51 -13.09 -18.15
N LEU A 127 -8.59 -12.12 -18.02
CA LEU A 127 -7.14 -12.34 -18.19
C LEU A 127 -6.56 -13.07 -16.99
N ARG A 128 -6.97 -12.68 -15.78
CA ARG A 128 -6.47 -13.28 -14.54
C ARG A 128 -6.76 -14.77 -14.45
N ASP A 129 -7.93 -15.22 -14.89
CA ASP A 129 -8.33 -16.64 -14.87
C ASP A 129 -7.48 -17.53 -15.79
N ARG A 130 -6.76 -16.94 -16.74
CA ARG A 130 -5.87 -17.66 -17.66
C ARG A 130 -4.39 -17.59 -17.28
N MET A 131 -4.09 -16.99 -16.12
CA MET A 131 -2.71 -16.78 -15.66
C MET A 131 -2.44 -17.48 -14.35
N GLU A 132 -1.28 -18.08 -14.23
CA GLU A 132 -0.72 -18.46 -12.95
C GLU A 132 -0.15 -17.20 -12.27
N MET A 133 -0.63 -16.92 -11.05
CA MET A 133 -0.27 -15.73 -10.31
C MET A 133 0.86 -16.02 -9.32
N ILE A 134 2.03 -15.43 -9.58
CA ILE A 134 3.19 -15.53 -8.70
C ILE A 134 3.40 -14.16 -8.03
N GLN A 135 3.21 -14.10 -6.72
CA GLN A 135 3.44 -12.87 -5.97
C GLN A 135 4.93 -12.67 -5.67
N LEU A 136 5.46 -11.52 -6.09
CA LEU A 136 6.78 -11.06 -5.69
C LEU A 136 6.62 -10.00 -4.60
N PRO A 137 6.91 -10.32 -3.34
CA PRO A 137 6.80 -9.36 -2.26
C PRO A 137 7.93 -8.33 -2.29
N GLY A 138 7.79 -7.28 -1.47
CA GLY A 138 8.87 -6.35 -1.21
C GLY A 138 10.08 -6.99 -0.54
N TYR A 139 11.21 -6.28 -0.56
CA TYR A 139 12.46 -6.72 0.06
C TYR A 139 12.59 -6.21 1.49
N THR A 140 13.15 -7.07 2.35
CA THR A 140 13.65 -6.68 3.67
C THR A 140 14.84 -5.74 3.55
N GLN A 141 15.19 -5.04 4.61
CA GLN A 141 16.39 -4.21 4.66
C GLN A 141 17.67 -5.02 4.35
N LEU A 142 17.77 -6.23 4.89
CA LEU A 142 18.92 -7.12 4.65
C LEU A 142 18.99 -7.56 3.17
N GLU A 143 17.85 -7.92 2.58
CA GLU A 143 17.78 -8.25 1.15
C GLU A 143 18.17 -7.05 0.29
N LYS A 144 17.68 -5.84 0.58
CA LYS A 144 18.07 -4.60 -0.11
C LYS A 144 19.57 -4.35 -0.02
N LEU A 145 20.15 -4.53 1.17
CA LEU A 145 21.58 -4.40 1.38
C LEU A 145 22.37 -5.38 0.49
N ARG A 146 21.96 -6.66 0.48
CA ARG A 146 22.62 -7.68 -0.37
C ARG A 146 22.45 -7.42 -1.85
N ILE A 147 21.28 -6.96 -2.27
CA ILE A 147 21.01 -6.56 -3.66
C ILE A 147 21.88 -5.35 -4.03
N ALA A 148 21.95 -4.35 -3.15
CA ALA A 148 22.79 -3.17 -3.38
C ALA A 148 24.26 -3.55 -3.57
N GLN A 149 24.82 -4.35 -2.67
CA GLN A 149 26.23 -4.78 -2.72
C GLN A 149 26.54 -5.63 -3.95
N ARG A 150 25.67 -6.62 -4.27
CA ARG A 150 25.97 -7.60 -5.33
C ARG A 150 25.62 -7.15 -6.74
N PHE A 151 24.63 -6.28 -6.89
CA PHE A 151 24.07 -5.95 -8.20
C PHE A 151 24.04 -4.45 -8.49
N LEU A 152 23.60 -3.61 -7.55
CA LEU A 152 23.40 -2.19 -7.83
C LEU A 152 24.73 -1.44 -7.85
N MET A 153 25.60 -1.66 -6.87
CA MET A 153 26.91 -0.99 -6.81
C MET A 153 27.76 -1.31 -8.06
N PRO A 154 28.03 -2.59 -8.41
CA PRO A 154 28.82 -2.89 -9.61
C PRO A 154 28.22 -2.28 -10.88
N LYS A 155 26.90 -2.36 -11.04
CA LYS A 155 26.19 -1.76 -12.18
C LYS A 155 26.35 -0.25 -12.25
N GLN A 156 26.25 0.45 -11.11
CA GLN A 156 26.38 1.91 -11.09
C GLN A 156 27.82 2.37 -11.25
N LEU A 157 28.79 1.61 -10.76
CA LEU A 157 30.21 1.88 -11.03
C LEU A 157 30.50 1.77 -12.53
N GLU A 158 30.08 0.68 -13.18
CA GLU A 158 30.22 0.51 -14.62
C GLU A 158 29.56 1.64 -15.43
N ASN A 159 28.30 1.99 -15.10
CA ASN A 159 27.53 3.01 -15.79
C ASN A 159 28.15 4.42 -15.69
N HIS A 160 28.95 4.68 -14.65
CA HIS A 160 29.57 5.98 -14.41
C HIS A 160 31.08 5.97 -14.66
N GLY A 161 31.64 4.90 -15.22
CA GLY A 161 33.08 4.77 -15.52
C GLY A 161 33.95 4.78 -14.25
N LEU A 162 33.43 4.31 -13.12
CA LEU A 162 34.15 4.22 -11.85
C LEU A 162 34.58 2.77 -11.58
N THR A 163 35.59 2.62 -10.74
CA THR A 163 36.02 1.34 -10.20
C THR A 163 35.81 1.28 -8.69
N ASP A 164 35.82 0.08 -8.11
CA ASP A 164 35.73 -0.12 -6.65
C ASP A 164 36.83 0.62 -5.88
N GLU A 165 37.98 0.89 -6.52
CA GLU A 165 39.04 1.68 -5.90
C GLU A 165 38.71 3.18 -5.84
N ARG A 166 37.83 3.67 -6.71
CA ARG A 166 37.46 5.09 -6.82
C ARG A 166 36.27 5.46 -5.95
N LEU A 167 35.33 4.55 -5.82
CA LEU A 167 34.14 4.74 -4.98
C LEU A 167 33.82 3.48 -4.20
N GLN A 168 33.81 3.63 -2.88
CA GLN A 168 33.29 2.64 -1.95
C GLN A 168 32.19 3.25 -1.10
N ILE A 169 31.09 2.54 -0.89
CA ILE A 169 30.05 2.89 0.09
C ILE A 169 30.12 1.83 1.17
N THR A 170 30.41 2.23 2.40
CA THR A 170 30.53 1.29 3.51
C THR A 170 29.18 0.62 3.83
N GLU A 171 29.20 -0.54 4.45
CA GLU A 171 27.94 -1.24 4.82
C GLU A 171 27.06 -0.39 5.76
N PRO A 172 27.58 0.30 6.79
CA PRO A 172 26.81 1.23 7.58
C PRO A 172 26.20 2.38 6.76
N ALA A 173 26.94 2.92 5.80
CA ALA A 173 26.44 3.96 4.89
C ALA A 173 25.31 3.40 3.99
N MET A 174 25.45 2.21 3.47
CA MET A 174 24.40 1.57 2.65
C MET A 174 23.14 1.31 3.47
N VAL A 175 23.26 0.88 4.72
CA VAL A 175 22.12 0.70 5.65
C VAL A 175 21.44 2.05 5.91
N ARG A 176 22.20 3.12 6.22
CA ARG A 176 21.63 4.45 6.41
C ARG A 176 20.97 4.98 5.13
N LEU A 177 21.54 4.72 3.95
CA LEU A 177 20.95 5.09 2.67
C LEU A 177 19.61 4.42 2.45
N ILE A 178 19.49 3.14 2.77
CA ILE A 178 18.22 2.39 2.70
C ILE A 178 17.19 2.96 3.68
N GLN A 179 17.61 3.29 4.90
CA GLN A 179 16.72 3.76 5.96
C GLN A 179 16.30 5.22 5.80
N ALA A 180 17.26 6.13 5.62
CA ALA A 180 17.04 7.57 5.72
C ALA A 180 16.79 8.26 4.37
N PHE A 181 17.12 7.61 3.24
CA PHE A 181 17.00 8.23 1.93
C PHE A 181 16.02 7.54 0.98
N THR A 182 15.52 6.34 1.33
CA THR A 182 14.55 5.60 0.50
C THR A 182 13.35 5.10 1.30
N LYS A 183 12.15 5.22 0.70
CA LYS A 183 10.92 4.66 1.23
C LYS A 183 10.22 3.90 0.09
N GLU A 184 10.51 2.61 -0.04
CA GLU A 184 9.98 1.76 -1.11
C GLU A 184 10.01 0.28 -0.73
N ALA A 185 9.15 -0.52 -1.34
CA ALA A 185 9.17 -1.99 -1.19
C ALA A 185 10.30 -2.64 -2.00
N GLY A 186 10.62 -2.08 -3.15
CA GLY A 186 11.69 -2.55 -4.04
C GLY A 186 13.03 -1.88 -3.80
N VAL A 187 13.83 -1.76 -4.86
CA VAL A 187 15.18 -1.16 -4.85
C VAL A 187 15.37 -0.10 -5.94
N ARG A 188 14.30 0.42 -6.54
CA ARG A 188 14.39 1.37 -7.66
C ARG A 188 14.90 2.74 -7.23
N ASN A 189 14.42 3.26 -6.10
CA ASN A 189 14.91 4.51 -5.54
C ASN A 189 16.30 4.33 -4.93
N LEU A 190 16.56 3.19 -4.29
CA LEU A 190 17.89 2.84 -3.80
C LEU A 190 18.92 2.87 -4.93
N GLU A 191 18.62 2.26 -6.07
CA GLU A 191 19.49 2.31 -7.26
C GLU A 191 19.72 3.76 -7.73
N ARG A 192 18.66 4.60 -7.70
CA ARG A 192 18.75 6.01 -8.08
C ARG A 192 19.64 6.81 -7.12
N GLU A 193 19.53 6.59 -5.81
CA GLU A 193 20.37 7.30 -4.83
C GLU A 193 21.83 6.82 -4.90
N ILE A 194 22.10 5.54 -5.12
CA ILE A 194 23.45 5.05 -5.42
C ILE A 194 24.02 5.73 -6.67
N ALA A 195 23.22 5.84 -7.74
CA ALA A 195 23.61 6.55 -8.96
C ALA A 195 23.87 8.05 -8.72
N ASN A 196 23.13 8.70 -7.81
CA ASN A 196 23.36 10.08 -7.42
C ASN A 196 24.74 10.27 -6.76
N VAL A 197 25.11 9.38 -5.85
CA VAL A 197 26.43 9.36 -5.22
C VAL A 197 27.51 9.13 -6.27
N ALA A 198 27.34 8.09 -7.11
CA ALA A 198 28.30 7.74 -8.15
C ALA A 198 28.56 8.88 -9.13
N ARG A 199 27.52 9.61 -9.58
CA ARG A 199 27.66 10.77 -10.47
C ARG A 199 28.49 11.89 -9.84
N LYS A 200 28.26 12.20 -8.57
CA LYS A 200 29.01 13.24 -7.87
C LYS A 200 30.48 12.87 -7.70
N VAL A 201 30.76 11.60 -7.42
CA VAL A 201 32.12 11.08 -7.35
C VAL A 201 32.77 11.05 -8.72
N ALA A 202 32.07 10.61 -9.77
CA ALA A 202 32.59 10.60 -11.14
C ALA A 202 33.02 12.00 -11.59
N ARG A 203 32.27 13.05 -11.22
CA ARG A 203 32.65 14.45 -11.46
C ARG A 203 33.96 14.79 -10.75
N LYS A 204 34.11 14.48 -9.45
CA LYS A 204 35.35 14.73 -8.70
C LYS A 204 36.56 13.99 -9.33
N VAL A 205 36.34 12.74 -9.79
CA VAL A 205 37.37 11.95 -10.45
C VAL A 205 37.74 12.50 -11.84
N ALA A 206 36.78 13.10 -12.55
CA ALA A 206 37.03 13.78 -13.83
C ALA A 206 37.88 15.06 -13.65
N ASP A 207 37.67 15.81 -12.55
CA ASP A 207 38.43 16.98 -12.21
C ASP A 207 39.86 16.60 -11.70
N ASP A 208 39.96 15.50 -10.94
CA ASP A 208 41.25 14.96 -10.44
C ASP A 208 41.21 13.43 -10.43
N ALA A 209 41.96 12.83 -11.35
CA ALA A 209 42.04 11.39 -11.52
C ALA A 209 42.67 10.63 -10.32
N SER A 210 43.27 11.31 -9.34
CA SER A 210 43.82 10.66 -8.13
C SER A 210 42.77 10.43 -7.02
N VAL A 211 41.59 11.05 -7.14
CA VAL A 211 40.55 11.03 -6.10
C VAL A 211 40.04 9.61 -5.86
N LYS A 212 40.03 9.23 -4.60
CA LYS A 212 39.38 8.02 -4.06
C LYS A 212 38.40 8.44 -2.95
N VAL A 213 37.19 7.98 -3.02
CA VAL A 213 36.11 8.35 -2.09
C VAL A 213 35.59 7.11 -1.38
N VAL A 214 35.65 7.11 -0.07
CA VAL A 214 34.94 6.15 0.78
C VAL A 214 33.81 6.92 1.46
N VAL A 215 32.59 6.53 1.17
CA VAL A 215 31.38 7.17 1.71
C VAL A 215 30.99 6.44 2.99
N GLU A 216 31.17 7.14 4.11
CA GLU A 216 30.69 6.72 5.42
C GLU A 216 29.26 7.18 5.68
N ALA A 217 28.62 6.65 6.72
CA ALA A 217 27.22 6.94 7.02
C ALA A 217 26.95 8.45 7.17
N ASP A 218 27.84 9.17 7.87
CA ASP A 218 27.66 10.60 8.14
C ASP A 218 27.94 11.48 6.91
N ALA A 219 28.74 10.99 5.97
CA ALA A 219 29.07 11.69 4.73
C ALA A 219 27.94 11.63 3.68
N LEU A 220 26.89 10.81 3.87
CA LEU A 220 25.80 10.69 2.90
C LEU A 220 25.07 12.02 2.65
N GLU A 221 24.94 12.86 3.66
CA GLU A 221 24.25 14.15 3.55
C GLU A 221 24.98 15.14 2.64
N GLU A 222 26.30 15.03 2.51
CA GLU A 222 27.07 15.83 1.55
C GLU A 222 26.73 15.47 0.10
N PHE A 223 26.40 14.20 -0.14
CA PHE A 223 26.06 13.71 -1.47
C PHE A 223 24.56 13.81 -1.80
N LEU A 224 23.67 13.64 -0.82
CA LEU A 224 22.24 13.47 -1.06
C LEU A 224 21.37 14.58 -0.47
N GLY A 225 21.97 15.49 0.32
CA GLY A 225 21.25 16.46 1.14
C GLY A 225 20.77 15.85 2.45
N PRO A 226 19.96 16.56 3.23
CA PRO A 226 19.47 16.08 4.53
C PRO A 226 18.68 14.81 4.39
N ALA A 227 18.69 13.96 5.44
CA ALA A 227 17.88 12.78 5.52
C ALA A 227 16.40 13.09 5.25
N ARG A 228 15.73 12.25 4.45
CA ARG A 228 14.34 12.48 4.02
C ARG A 228 13.34 11.74 4.87
N PHE A 229 13.78 10.69 5.55
CA PHE A 229 12.94 9.82 6.33
C PHE A 229 13.60 9.51 7.67
N ASP A 230 12.91 9.81 8.74
CA ASP A 230 13.28 9.36 10.08
C ASP A 230 12.48 8.09 10.38
N TYR A 231 13.16 6.96 10.31
CA TYR A 231 12.59 5.68 10.72
C TYR A 231 12.99 5.40 12.17
N GLY A 232 11.99 5.38 13.07
CA GLY A 232 12.18 4.80 14.39
C GLY A 232 12.06 5.72 15.60
N GLU A 233 11.64 6.95 15.45
CA GLU A 233 11.10 7.65 16.61
C GLU A 233 9.64 7.18 16.82
N LEU A 234 9.52 6.08 17.58
CA LEU A 234 8.25 5.80 18.26
C LEU A 234 7.91 7.03 19.09
N ASP A 235 6.62 7.40 19.12
CA ASP A 235 6.17 8.44 20.03
C ASP A 235 6.79 8.22 21.42
N ALA A 236 7.19 9.32 22.06
CA ALA A 236 7.90 9.23 23.33
C ALA A 236 7.05 8.54 24.41
N GLU A 237 5.72 8.61 24.32
CA GLU A 237 4.76 8.14 25.31
C GLU A 237 3.55 7.45 24.69
N ASP A 238 2.87 6.62 25.49
CA ASP A 238 1.58 6.02 25.15
C ASP A 238 0.50 7.12 25.16
N GLN A 239 -0.29 7.21 24.09
CA GLN A 239 -1.22 8.31 23.91
C GLN A 239 -2.69 7.86 23.90
N VAL A 240 -3.56 8.72 24.46
CA VAL A 240 -5.02 8.53 24.41
C VAL A 240 -5.54 9.00 23.05
N GLY A 241 -6.37 8.18 22.42
CA GLY A 241 -6.97 8.52 21.12
C GLY A 241 -6.03 8.33 19.92
N MET A 242 -4.83 7.80 20.11
CA MET A 242 -3.90 7.51 19.02
C MET A 242 -3.64 6.01 18.92
N ALA A 243 -3.77 5.44 17.74
CA ALA A 243 -3.49 4.03 17.48
C ALA A 243 -2.69 3.84 16.19
N THR A 244 -1.77 2.87 16.20
CA THR A 244 -0.90 2.59 15.05
C THR A 244 -1.45 1.44 14.22
N GLY A 245 -1.73 1.71 12.95
CA GLY A 245 -2.20 0.74 11.99
C GLY A 245 -1.15 0.39 10.93
N LEU A 246 -1.40 -0.69 10.21
CA LEU A 246 -0.57 -1.15 9.10
C LEU A 246 -1.38 -1.16 7.82
N VAL A 247 -0.86 -0.50 6.80
CA VAL A 247 -1.48 -0.39 5.46
C VAL A 247 -0.53 -0.89 4.38
N VAL A 248 -1.07 -1.19 3.21
CA VAL A 248 -0.29 -1.51 2.01
C VAL A 248 -0.63 -0.50 0.93
N SER A 249 0.37 0.01 0.27
CA SER A 249 0.28 0.91 -0.87
C SER A 249 1.12 0.37 -2.03
N ASP A 250 1.09 1.07 -3.17
CA ASP A 250 1.96 0.76 -4.32
C ASP A 250 3.46 0.78 -3.95
N ALA A 251 3.83 1.58 -2.96
CA ALA A 251 5.20 1.64 -2.44
C ALA A 251 5.55 0.49 -1.49
N GLY A 252 4.58 -0.33 -1.10
CA GLY A 252 4.69 -1.44 -0.14
C GLY A 252 3.95 -1.17 1.16
N GLY A 253 4.29 -1.92 2.21
CA GLY A 253 3.71 -1.72 3.54
C GLY A 253 4.19 -0.42 4.19
N ASP A 254 3.29 0.24 4.89
CA ASP A 254 3.56 1.47 5.65
C ASP A 254 2.85 1.46 7.00
N ILE A 255 3.37 2.26 7.93
CA ILE A 255 2.73 2.53 9.20
C ILE A 255 1.83 3.75 9.03
N VAL A 256 0.65 3.67 9.59
CA VAL A 256 -0.29 4.78 9.64
C VAL A 256 -0.73 5.02 11.08
N GLN A 257 -0.64 6.25 11.52
CA GLN A 257 -1.22 6.67 12.78
C GLN A 257 -2.68 7.06 12.55
N VAL A 258 -3.55 6.70 13.47
CA VAL A 258 -4.95 7.08 13.51
C VAL A 258 -5.18 7.89 14.75
N GLU A 259 -5.55 9.13 14.58
CA GLU A 259 -5.82 10.07 15.65
C GLU A 259 -7.32 10.24 15.82
N ALA A 260 -7.81 10.11 17.03
CA ALA A 260 -9.19 10.37 17.40
C ALA A 260 -9.25 11.50 18.43
N THR A 261 -10.14 12.45 18.21
CA THR A 261 -10.42 13.53 19.15
C THR A 261 -11.91 13.72 19.32
N ARG A 262 -12.30 14.35 20.44
CA ARG A 262 -13.68 14.71 20.72
C ARG A 262 -13.77 16.19 21.07
N MET A 263 -14.85 16.80 20.65
CA MET A 263 -15.13 18.21 20.94
C MET A 263 -16.61 18.38 21.30
N GLU A 264 -16.94 19.41 22.07
CA GLU A 264 -18.32 19.77 22.32
C GLU A 264 -19.01 20.10 21.00
N GLY A 265 -20.23 19.61 20.82
CA GLY A 265 -20.95 19.78 19.58
C GLY A 265 -22.20 18.90 19.51
N LYS A 266 -22.68 18.70 18.28
CA LYS A 266 -23.78 17.78 17.99
C LYS A 266 -23.25 16.36 17.80
N ASP A 267 -24.14 15.36 17.87
CA ASP A 267 -23.78 13.98 17.49
C ASP A 267 -23.34 13.92 16.01
N GLU A 268 -22.06 14.18 15.75
CA GLU A 268 -21.47 14.17 14.44
C GLU A 268 -20.20 13.32 14.45
N PHE A 269 -19.97 12.59 13.35
CA PHE A 269 -18.79 11.76 13.14
C PHE A 269 -18.00 12.24 11.92
N ILE A 270 -16.89 12.94 12.18
CA ILE A 270 -16.04 13.55 11.15
C ILE A 270 -14.90 12.61 10.82
N LEU A 271 -14.63 12.42 9.53
CA LEU A 271 -13.55 11.60 9.00
C LEU A 271 -12.71 12.42 8.04
N THR A 272 -11.40 12.53 8.29
CA THR A 272 -10.45 13.27 7.45
C THR A 272 -9.18 12.46 7.16
N GLY A 273 -8.41 12.86 6.13
CA GLY A 273 -7.17 12.20 5.73
C GLY A 273 -7.22 11.55 4.35
N GLN A 274 -8.08 12.05 3.45
CA GLN A 274 -8.32 11.48 2.10
C GLN A 274 -8.65 9.97 2.14
N LEU A 275 -9.62 9.62 2.97
CA LEU A 275 -10.11 8.26 3.11
C LEU A 275 -11.04 7.90 1.96
N GLY A 276 -10.81 6.75 1.34
CA GLY A 276 -11.73 6.15 0.38
C GLY A 276 -13.00 5.64 1.06
N ASP A 277 -13.96 5.20 0.26
CA ASP A 277 -15.29 4.88 0.77
C ASP A 277 -15.28 3.61 1.63
N VAL A 278 -14.48 2.60 1.28
CA VAL A 278 -14.35 1.37 2.08
C VAL A 278 -13.77 1.68 3.47
N MET A 279 -12.77 2.56 3.55
CA MET A 279 -12.17 2.97 4.82
C MET A 279 -13.15 3.79 5.68
N LYS A 280 -13.98 4.65 5.06
CA LYS A 280 -15.05 5.38 5.76
C LYS A 280 -16.13 4.44 6.31
N GLU A 281 -16.53 3.42 5.54
CA GLU A 281 -17.46 2.39 6.01
C GLU A 281 -16.88 1.61 7.19
N SER A 282 -15.62 1.24 7.12
CA SER A 282 -14.92 0.54 8.20
C SER A 282 -14.86 1.37 9.49
N ALA A 283 -14.62 2.70 9.38
CA ALA A 283 -14.68 3.62 10.51
C ALA A 283 -16.09 3.66 11.15
N ARG A 284 -17.14 3.72 10.32
CA ARG A 284 -18.54 3.70 10.79
C ARG A 284 -18.90 2.37 11.45
N ALA A 285 -18.42 1.24 10.93
CA ALA A 285 -18.60 -0.06 11.54
C ALA A 285 -17.94 -0.14 12.93
N GLY A 286 -16.71 0.39 13.06
CA GLY A 286 -16.02 0.53 14.35
C GLY A 286 -16.78 1.41 15.34
N MET A 287 -17.31 2.54 14.91
CA MET A 287 -18.14 3.42 15.73
C MET A 287 -19.41 2.70 16.21
N SER A 288 -20.11 2.00 15.31
CA SER A 288 -21.31 1.24 15.66
C SER A 288 -21.01 0.12 16.67
N TYR A 289 -19.85 -0.55 16.51
CA TYR A 289 -19.40 -1.56 17.47
C TYR A 289 -19.22 -0.97 18.87
N ILE A 290 -18.58 0.20 19.00
CA ILE A 290 -18.34 0.87 20.28
C ILE A 290 -19.66 1.32 20.90
N ARG A 291 -20.53 1.98 20.12
CA ARG A 291 -21.85 2.45 20.61
C ARG A 291 -22.70 1.30 21.13
N ALA A 292 -22.68 0.15 20.48
CA ALA A 292 -23.43 -1.03 20.93
C ALA A 292 -22.88 -1.68 22.21
N ARG A 293 -21.68 -1.29 22.66
CA ARG A 293 -20.97 -1.91 23.80
C ARG A 293 -20.50 -0.90 24.85
N THR A 294 -21.10 0.25 24.92
CA THR A 294 -20.74 1.32 25.87
C THR A 294 -20.64 0.81 27.30
N LYS A 295 -21.65 0.05 27.77
CA LYS A 295 -21.66 -0.52 29.13
C LYS A 295 -20.47 -1.45 29.38
N GLN A 296 -20.13 -2.29 28.41
CA GLN A 296 -19.00 -3.24 28.53
C GLN A 296 -17.64 -2.55 28.48
N LEU A 297 -17.55 -1.46 27.73
CA LEU A 297 -16.31 -0.69 27.57
C LEU A 297 -16.11 0.37 28.67
N GLY A 298 -17.10 0.56 29.55
CA GLY A 298 -17.03 1.59 30.58
C GLY A 298 -17.21 3.01 30.03
N ILE A 299 -17.98 3.16 28.95
CA ILE A 299 -18.25 4.45 28.31
C ILE A 299 -19.66 4.92 28.68
N ASP A 300 -19.76 6.16 29.15
CA ASP A 300 -21.04 6.81 29.37
C ASP A 300 -21.76 7.03 28.03
N PRO A 301 -22.96 6.48 27.81
CA PRO A 301 -23.71 6.67 26.57
C PRO A 301 -24.01 8.14 26.25
N ALA A 302 -24.16 9.01 27.26
CA ALA A 302 -24.41 10.43 27.09
C ALA A 302 -23.28 11.18 26.34
N VAL A 303 -22.10 10.60 26.29
CA VAL A 303 -20.96 11.14 25.52
C VAL A 303 -21.31 11.34 24.04
N PHE A 304 -22.14 10.48 23.48
CA PHE A 304 -22.49 10.57 22.06
C PHE A 304 -23.56 11.65 21.75
N GLU A 305 -24.27 12.12 22.72
CA GLU A 305 -25.36 13.09 22.50
C GLU A 305 -24.88 14.53 22.34
N LYS A 306 -23.76 14.88 22.99
CA LYS A 306 -23.27 16.26 23.12
C LYS A 306 -21.86 16.47 22.59
N GLN A 307 -21.30 15.48 21.86
CA GLN A 307 -19.94 15.55 21.37
C GLN A 307 -19.84 15.14 19.91
N THR A 308 -19.04 15.89 19.18
CA THR A 308 -18.57 15.51 17.84
C THR A 308 -17.30 14.70 17.99
N LEU A 309 -17.25 13.54 17.34
CA LEU A 309 -16.06 12.70 17.26
C LEU A 309 -15.39 12.91 15.92
N HIS A 310 -14.08 13.16 15.94
CA HIS A 310 -13.29 13.36 14.73
C HIS A 310 -12.14 12.35 14.68
N ILE A 311 -12.10 11.56 13.61
CA ILE A 311 -10.95 10.71 13.27
C ILE A 311 -10.17 11.36 12.14
N HIS A 312 -8.88 11.50 12.37
CA HIS A 312 -7.94 11.96 11.37
C HIS A 312 -6.89 10.86 11.10
N VAL A 313 -6.59 10.65 9.83
CA VAL A 313 -5.49 9.77 9.41
C VAL A 313 -4.46 10.63 8.67
N PRO A 314 -3.33 11.00 9.32
CA PRO A 314 -2.30 11.88 8.78
C PRO A 314 -1.74 11.44 7.43
N ALA A 315 -0.89 12.31 6.83
CA ALA A 315 -0.43 12.25 5.45
C ALA A 315 -1.59 12.41 4.44
N GLY A 316 -2.37 13.51 4.61
CA GLY A 316 -3.54 13.83 3.78
C GLY A 316 -3.27 14.03 2.29
N ALA A 317 -2.01 14.11 1.86
CA ALA A 317 -1.64 14.13 0.43
C ALA A 317 -1.70 12.75 -0.24
N THR A 318 -1.78 11.67 0.56
CA THR A 318 -1.80 10.29 0.04
C THR A 318 -3.18 9.68 0.24
N PRO A 319 -3.91 9.34 -0.83
CA PRO A 319 -5.18 8.63 -0.72
C PRO A 319 -5.00 7.28 -0.03
N LYS A 320 -5.95 6.95 0.87
CA LYS A 320 -5.94 5.69 1.64
C LYS A 320 -7.31 5.05 1.52
N ASP A 321 -7.34 3.77 1.19
CA ASP A 321 -8.58 3.00 1.16
C ASP A 321 -8.35 1.57 1.62
N GLY A 322 -9.44 0.90 2.00
CA GLY A 322 -9.44 -0.49 2.41
C GLY A 322 -9.98 -0.72 3.82
N PRO A 323 -10.49 -1.94 4.10
CA PRO A 323 -11.15 -2.26 5.36
C PRO A 323 -10.17 -2.56 6.50
N SER A 324 -8.90 -2.81 6.21
CA SER A 324 -7.91 -3.35 7.16
C SER A 324 -7.49 -2.39 8.29
N ALA A 325 -7.88 -1.11 8.22
CA ALA A 325 -7.68 -0.12 9.29
C ALA A 325 -8.83 -0.07 10.30
N GLY A 326 -9.88 -0.86 10.12
CA GLY A 326 -11.07 -0.84 10.97
C GLY A 326 -10.78 -1.12 12.44
N VAL A 327 -9.94 -2.11 12.71
CA VAL A 327 -9.49 -2.44 14.07
C VAL A 327 -8.72 -1.27 14.69
N THR A 328 -7.85 -0.61 13.93
CA THR A 328 -7.06 0.54 14.40
C THR A 328 -7.95 1.74 14.74
N MET A 329 -8.90 2.06 13.84
CA MET A 329 -9.84 3.17 14.06
C MET A 329 -10.74 2.91 15.28
N ALA A 330 -11.24 1.67 15.41
CA ALA A 330 -12.01 1.28 16.59
C ALA A 330 -11.20 1.36 17.88
N THR A 331 -9.92 0.99 17.86
CA THR A 331 -9.03 1.10 19.02
C THR A 331 -8.77 2.56 19.41
N ALA A 332 -8.49 3.43 18.42
CA ALA A 332 -8.30 4.86 18.69
C ALA A 332 -9.56 5.49 19.33
N MET A 333 -10.74 5.17 18.80
CA MET A 333 -12.02 5.63 19.37
C MET A 333 -12.27 5.08 20.78
N ALA A 334 -12.04 3.78 21.00
CA ALA A 334 -12.20 3.17 22.32
C ALA A 334 -11.23 3.79 23.34
N SER A 335 -9.97 4.01 22.95
CA SER A 335 -8.98 4.71 23.76
C SER A 335 -9.44 6.10 24.16
N LEU A 336 -9.88 6.89 23.19
CA LEU A 336 -10.39 8.26 23.42
C LEU A 336 -11.56 8.28 24.40
N LEU A 337 -12.54 7.40 24.19
CA LEU A 337 -13.79 7.41 24.96
C LEU A 337 -13.62 6.82 26.35
N THR A 338 -12.67 5.91 26.54
CA THR A 338 -12.34 5.33 27.86
C THR A 338 -11.25 6.10 28.60
N GLY A 339 -10.55 7.03 27.94
CA GLY A 339 -9.40 7.75 28.49
C GLY A 339 -8.18 6.87 28.76
N LYS A 340 -8.10 5.69 28.13
CA LYS A 340 -7.01 4.73 28.31
C LYS A 340 -6.01 4.82 27.17
N PRO A 341 -4.72 5.09 27.41
CA PRO A 341 -3.72 5.18 26.34
C PRO A 341 -3.55 3.88 25.57
N VAL A 342 -3.23 4.01 24.28
CA VAL A 342 -2.80 2.88 23.44
C VAL A 342 -1.28 2.73 23.56
N ARG A 343 -0.80 1.50 23.60
CA ARG A 343 0.62 1.18 23.62
C ARG A 343 1.29 1.68 22.33
N ARG A 344 2.34 2.48 22.46
CA ARG A 344 3.12 3.06 21.36
C ARG A 344 3.92 2.04 20.55
N ASP A 345 4.33 0.94 21.18
CA ASP A 345 5.16 -0.11 20.59
C ASP A 345 4.34 -1.20 19.87
N LEU A 346 3.01 -0.98 19.75
CA LEU A 346 2.08 -1.93 19.18
C LEU A 346 1.43 -1.38 17.92
N ALA A 347 1.47 -2.17 16.85
CA ALA A 347 0.71 -1.92 15.63
C ALA A 347 -0.35 -2.99 15.42
N MET A 348 -1.38 -2.67 14.65
CA MET A 348 -2.47 -3.60 14.40
C MET A 348 -3.00 -3.49 12.97
N THR A 349 -3.65 -4.56 12.51
CA THR A 349 -4.37 -4.59 11.25
C THR A 349 -5.52 -5.59 11.33
N GLY A 350 -6.63 -5.28 10.68
CA GLY A 350 -7.80 -6.15 10.65
C GLY A 350 -9.04 -5.39 10.20
N GLU A 351 -9.94 -6.07 9.52
CA GLU A 351 -11.28 -5.58 9.27
C GLU A 351 -12.18 -5.88 10.47
N ILE A 352 -13.02 -4.94 10.87
CA ILE A 352 -13.93 -5.10 11.99
C ILE A 352 -15.37 -5.29 11.50
N THR A 353 -16.09 -6.25 12.10
CA THR A 353 -17.53 -6.39 11.91
C THR A 353 -18.33 -5.71 13.02
N LEU A 354 -19.62 -5.43 12.78
CA LEU A 354 -20.52 -4.85 13.79
C LEU A 354 -20.62 -5.71 15.08
N ARG A 355 -20.30 -6.99 14.99
CA ARG A 355 -20.26 -7.92 16.13
C ARG A 355 -18.89 -8.04 16.78
N GLY A 356 -17.89 -7.28 16.29
CA GLY A 356 -16.55 -7.27 16.84
C GLY A 356 -15.67 -8.45 16.42
N ARG A 357 -16.03 -9.19 15.36
CA ARG A 357 -15.09 -10.15 14.76
C ARG A 357 -14.01 -9.40 14.00
N VAL A 358 -12.79 -9.91 14.04
CA VAL A 358 -11.66 -9.43 13.26
C VAL A 358 -11.52 -10.34 12.05
N LEU A 359 -11.71 -9.78 10.85
CA LEU A 359 -11.65 -10.51 9.59
C LEU A 359 -10.26 -10.43 8.96
N PRO A 360 -9.88 -11.42 8.12
CA PRO A 360 -8.58 -11.49 7.48
C PRO A 360 -8.31 -10.35 6.52
N ILE A 361 -7.02 -10.09 6.31
CA ILE A 361 -6.52 -8.99 5.48
C ILE A 361 -5.52 -9.50 4.44
N GLY A 362 -5.29 -8.70 3.39
CA GLY A 362 -4.22 -8.92 2.43
C GLY A 362 -2.91 -8.23 2.81
N GLY A 363 -1.81 -8.68 2.19
CA GLY A 363 -0.51 -8.03 2.29
C GLY A 363 0.14 -8.14 3.67
N LEU A 364 -0.06 -9.25 4.40
CA LEU A 364 0.49 -9.42 5.75
C LEU A 364 2.02 -9.28 5.76
N LYS A 365 2.72 -9.81 4.78
CA LYS A 365 4.18 -9.74 4.71
C LYS A 365 4.67 -8.29 4.62
N GLU A 366 4.06 -7.48 3.76
CA GLU A 366 4.37 -6.07 3.57
C GLU A 366 4.09 -5.27 4.85
N LYS A 367 3.01 -5.59 5.55
CA LYS A 367 2.62 -4.97 6.81
C LYS A 367 3.61 -5.29 7.93
N LEU A 368 4.03 -6.56 8.06
CA LEU A 368 5.04 -6.95 9.06
C LEU A 368 6.41 -6.32 8.76
N LEU A 369 6.77 -6.20 7.47
CA LEU A 369 7.97 -5.46 7.06
C LEU A 369 7.90 -3.99 7.47
N ALA A 370 6.74 -3.35 7.33
CA ALA A 370 6.54 -1.98 7.77
C ALA A 370 6.65 -1.85 9.30
N ALA A 371 6.00 -2.74 10.04
CA ALA A 371 6.07 -2.78 11.50
C ALA A 371 7.53 -2.94 12.00
N SER A 372 8.28 -3.88 11.41
CA SER A 372 9.68 -4.10 11.75
C SER A 372 10.56 -2.87 11.45
N ARG A 373 10.35 -2.21 10.30
CA ARG A 373 11.06 -0.98 9.95
C ARG A 373 10.74 0.19 10.88
N GLY A 374 9.48 0.30 11.29
CA GLY A 374 9.01 1.34 12.20
C GLY A 374 9.30 1.09 13.67
N GLY A 375 10.10 0.06 14.00
CA GLY A 375 10.51 -0.22 15.38
C GLY A 375 9.41 -0.78 16.29
N MET A 376 8.26 -1.23 15.72
CA MET A 376 7.20 -1.87 16.48
C MET A 376 7.73 -3.14 17.15
N LYS A 377 7.24 -3.43 18.34
CA LYS A 377 7.57 -4.65 19.07
C LYS A 377 6.47 -5.69 18.99
N THR A 378 5.23 -5.25 19.03
CA THR A 378 4.05 -6.11 19.00
C THR A 378 3.18 -5.81 17.79
N VAL A 379 2.68 -6.84 17.11
CA VAL A 379 1.73 -6.69 15.97
C VAL A 379 0.52 -7.57 16.19
N LEU A 380 -0.67 -6.97 16.22
CA LEU A 380 -1.94 -7.71 16.23
C LEU A 380 -2.39 -7.98 14.79
N ILE A 381 -2.63 -9.24 14.49
CA ILE A 381 -3.10 -9.70 13.18
C ILE A 381 -4.39 -10.50 13.32
N PRO A 382 -5.24 -10.58 12.29
CA PRO A 382 -6.38 -11.49 12.31
C PRO A 382 -5.95 -12.95 12.48
N GLU A 383 -6.71 -13.72 13.29
CA GLU A 383 -6.41 -15.15 13.55
C GLU A 383 -6.34 -15.97 12.25
N GLU A 384 -7.21 -15.68 11.30
CA GLU A 384 -7.23 -16.38 10.00
C GLU A 384 -5.98 -16.14 9.16
N ASN A 385 -5.23 -15.04 9.41
CA ASN A 385 -3.93 -14.78 8.77
C ASN A 385 -2.75 -15.48 9.46
N ALA A 386 -2.96 -16.19 10.57
CA ALA A 386 -1.87 -16.95 11.21
C ALA A 386 -1.26 -18.00 10.27
N LYS A 387 -2.07 -18.56 9.36
CA LYS A 387 -1.59 -19.49 8.32
C LYS A 387 -0.58 -18.86 7.36
N ASP A 388 -0.72 -17.56 7.07
CA ASP A 388 0.15 -16.84 6.14
C ASP A 388 1.56 -16.65 6.73
N LEU A 389 1.71 -16.74 8.06
CA LEU A 389 3.01 -16.65 8.75
C LEU A 389 3.96 -17.78 8.36
N VAL A 390 3.47 -18.90 7.88
CA VAL A 390 4.30 -20.04 7.42
C VAL A 390 5.13 -19.65 6.21
N GLU A 391 4.59 -18.83 5.33
CA GLU A 391 5.26 -18.37 4.10
C GLU A 391 6.19 -17.16 4.34
N ILE A 392 6.11 -16.54 5.54
CA ILE A 392 6.89 -15.35 5.87
C ILE A 392 8.23 -15.76 6.48
N ASN A 393 9.31 -15.21 5.90
CA ASN A 393 10.67 -15.48 6.33
C ASN A 393 10.87 -15.14 7.82
N GLU A 394 11.58 -16.01 8.55
CA GLU A 394 11.92 -15.81 9.96
C GLU A 394 12.65 -14.49 10.23
N SER A 395 13.43 -13.98 9.27
CA SER A 395 14.12 -12.70 9.41
C SER A 395 13.17 -11.51 9.58
N ILE A 396 11.93 -11.60 9.07
CA ILE A 396 10.90 -10.56 9.21
C ILE A 396 10.22 -10.66 10.57
N LYS A 397 9.98 -11.88 11.03
CA LYS A 397 9.34 -12.17 12.33
C LYS A 397 10.26 -11.90 13.51
N LYS A 398 11.58 -11.98 13.29
CA LYS A 398 12.58 -11.79 14.31
C LYS A 398 12.49 -10.37 14.91
N GLY A 399 12.21 -10.30 16.20
CA GLY A 399 12.07 -9.04 16.94
C GLY A 399 10.65 -8.48 16.98
N LEU A 400 9.67 -9.16 16.34
CA LEU A 400 8.25 -8.85 16.43
C LEU A 400 7.52 -9.94 17.23
N GLU A 401 6.76 -9.53 18.22
CA GLU A 401 5.75 -10.37 18.87
C GLU A 401 4.46 -10.29 18.04
N ILE A 402 4.15 -11.35 17.27
CA ILE A 402 2.98 -11.39 16.38
C ILE A 402 1.88 -12.14 17.11
N ILE A 403 0.76 -11.46 17.37
CA ILE A 403 -0.35 -11.98 18.14
C ILE A 403 -1.59 -12.09 17.25
N PRO A 404 -2.05 -13.30 16.94
CA PRO A 404 -3.34 -13.51 16.28
C PRO A 404 -4.49 -13.15 17.23
N VAL A 405 -5.51 -12.48 16.68
CA VAL A 405 -6.72 -12.05 17.39
C VAL A 405 -7.96 -12.33 16.53
N SER A 406 -9.03 -12.80 17.17
CA SER A 406 -10.28 -13.12 16.49
C SER A 406 -11.39 -12.12 16.80
N ARG A 407 -11.25 -11.36 17.90
CA ARG A 407 -12.27 -10.43 18.41
C ARG A 407 -11.65 -9.09 18.82
N MET A 408 -12.46 -8.05 18.69
CA MET A 408 -12.06 -6.70 19.07
C MET A 408 -11.82 -6.56 20.58
N ASP A 409 -12.48 -7.34 21.41
CA ASP A 409 -12.26 -7.34 22.86
C ASP A 409 -10.82 -7.79 23.20
N GLU A 410 -10.29 -8.78 22.48
CA GLU A 410 -8.89 -9.23 22.60
C GLU A 410 -7.93 -8.12 22.16
N VAL A 411 -8.27 -7.43 21.06
CA VAL A 411 -7.48 -6.29 20.57
C VAL A 411 -7.39 -5.21 21.62
N LEU A 412 -8.52 -4.76 22.17
CA LEU A 412 -8.55 -3.70 23.20
C LEU A 412 -7.78 -4.10 24.46
N THR A 413 -7.89 -5.37 24.90
CA THR A 413 -7.15 -5.86 26.06
C THR A 413 -5.64 -5.82 25.87
N LYS A 414 -5.15 -6.02 24.65
CA LYS A 414 -3.70 -6.06 24.34
C LYS A 414 -3.16 -4.68 23.94
N ALA A 415 -3.97 -3.89 23.26
CA ALA A 415 -3.56 -2.60 22.71
C ALA A 415 -3.62 -1.47 23.74
N LEU A 416 -4.58 -1.47 24.65
CA LEU A 416 -4.69 -0.47 25.69
C LEU A 416 -3.77 -0.79 26.86
N THR A 417 -3.21 0.23 27.51
CA THR A 417 -2.37 0.10 28.70
C THR A 417 -3.09 -0.53 29.88
N ARG A 418 -4.43 -0.39 29.92
CA ARG A 418 -5.34 -1.02 30.89
C ARG A 418 -6.59 -1.48 30.17
N ALA A 419 -7.07 -2.68 30.44
CA ALA A 419 -8.30 -3.20 29.88
C ALA A 419 -9.50 -2.30 30.21
N PRO A 420 -10.49 -2.17 29.31
CA PRO A 420 -11.78 -1.53 29.63
C PRO A 420 -12.47 -2.25 30.79
N GLU A 421 -13.07 -1.50 31.69
CA GLU A 421 -13.82 -2.02 32.82
C GLU A 421 -15.29 -1.70 32.61
N PRO A 422 -16.20 -2.71 32.70
CA PRO A 422 -17.63 -2.48 32.56
C PRO A 422 -18.16 -1.51 33.65
N ILE A 423 -19.17 -0.71 33.28
CA ILE A 423 -19.89 0.12 34.25
C ILE A 423 -21.33 -0.37 34.40
N GLU A 424 -21.84 -0.32 35.65
CA GLU A 424 -23.27 -0.47 35.89
C GLU A 424 -23.95 0.87 35.54
N TRP A 425 -24.78 0.81 34.50
CA TRP A 425 -25.54 1.98 34.06
C TRP A 425 -26.95 1.90 34.55
N ASP A 426 -27.34 2.88 35.36
CA ASP A 426 -28.71 3.04 35.87
C ASP A 426 -29.51 3.93 34.92
N GLU A 427 -30.38 3.32 34.12
CA GLU A 427 -31.20 4.03 33.12
C GLU A 427 -32.20 5.01 33.76
N GLU A 428 -32.52 4.85 35.03
CA GLU A 428 -33.42 5.78 35.73
C GLU A 428 -32.74 7.11 36.11
N LYS A 429 -31.41 7.09 36.30
CA LYS A 429 -30.62 8.31 36.59
C LYS A 429 -30.25 9.09 35.32
N ALA A 430 -30.39 8.51 34.15
CA ALA A 430 -30.03 9.12 32.88
C ALA A 430 -31.17 9.90 32.21
N LYS A 431 -32.38 9.87 32.75
CA LYS A 431 -33.48 10.72 32.23
C LYS A 431 -33.17 12.17 32.57
N PRO A 432 -33.19 13.09 31.59
CA PRO A 432 -33.07 14.51 31.87
C PRO A 432 -34.19 14.87 32.88
N THR A 433 -33.83 15.49 33.96
CA THR A 433 -34.81 16.10 34.87
C THR A 433 -35.60 17.09 34.01
N GLU A 434 -36.87 16.78 33.73
CA GLU A 434 -37.77 17.72 33.07
C GLU A 434 -37.81 18.95 33.95
N THR A 435 -37.11 20.00 33.55
CA THR A 435 -37.22 21.29 34.13
C THR A 435 -38.64 21.75 33.79
N SER A 436 -39.52 21.70 34.77
CA SER A 436 -40.89 22.25 34.70
C SER A 436 -40.80 23.68 34.21
N VAL A 437 -41.10 23.90 32.95
CA VAL A 437 -41.34 25.21 32.39
C VAL A 437 -42.68 25.67 33.00
N THR A 438 -42.59 26.51 34.00
CA THR A 438 -43.74 27.30 34.50
C THR A 438 -44.19 28.18 33.35
N THR A 439 -45.30 27.81 32.74
CA THR A 439 -46.03 28.65 31.80
C THR A 439 -46.63 29.81 32.57
N GLU A 440 -46.09 31.02 32.41
CA GLU A 440 -46.78 32.24 32.69
C GLU A 440 -47.96 32.41 31.72
N PRO A 441 -49.12 32.89 32.20
CA PRO A 441 -50.33 33.02 31.36
C PRO A 441 -50.14 34.12 30.31
N ALA A 442 -50.51 33.83 29.10
CA ALA A 442 -50.54 34.76 27.97
C ALA A 442 -51.49 35.93 28.28
N VAL A 443 -51.00 37.15 28.15
CA VAL A 443 -51.79 38.37 28.08
C VAL A 443 -52.41 38.43 26.68
N GLU A 444 -53.75 38.46 26.64
CA GLU A 444 -54.55 38.79 25.45
C GLU A 444 -54.28 40.23 25.04
N GLU A 445 -53.64 40.43 23.86
CA GLU A 445 -53.72 41.74 23.19
C GLU A 445 -54.57 41.64 21.94
N ASP A 446 -55.48 42.60 21.94
CA ASP A 446 -56.65 42.83 21.14
C ASP A 446 -56.34 43.06 19.66
N SER A 447 -57.18 42.49 18.84
CA SER A 447 -57.20 42.67 17.40
C SER A 447 -57.77 44.02 16.97
N SER A 448 -57.06 44.89 16.30
CA SER A 448 -57.70 45.79 15.33
C SER A 448 -56.75 46.26 14.20
N THR A 449 -57.12 45.87 13.01
CA THR A 449 -57.12 46.65 11.74
C THR A 449 -55.90 47.49 11.34
N LEU A 450 -55.36 47.22 10.12
CA LEU A 450 -55.58 48.03 8.91
C LEU A 450 -54.66 47.65 7.75
N THR A 451 -55.32 47.27 6.69
CA THR A 451 -55.11 47.50 5.23
C THR A 451 -53.92 48.29 4.73
N ALA A 452 -53.31 47.63 3.66
CA ALA A 452 -52.90 48.15 2.33
C ALA A 452 -51.86 49.33 2.23
N HIS A 453 -50.75 49.03 1.64
CA HIS A 453 -50.35 49.44 0.29
C HIS A 453 -49.18 48.55 -0.20
#